data_6d921ba8ac947e780981299d969d6c47
#
_entry.id   6d921ba8ac947e780981299d969d6c47
#
_cell.length_a   1.000
_cell.length_b   1.000
_cell.length_c   1.000
_cell.angle_alpha   90.00
_cell.angle_beta   90.00
_cell.angle_gamma   90.00
#
_symmetry.space_group_name_H-M   'P 1'
#
loop_
_entity.id
_entity.type
_entity.pdbx_description
1 polymer ?
#
loop_
_entity_poly.entity_id
_entity_poly.type
_entity_poly.pdbx_seq_one_letter_code
_entity_poly.pdbx_strand_id
1 'polypeptide(L)'
;ILHEASQDGAIAGRNAVAFPAVNSADRFVPFSLIFTSPPTAQIGESEDDGVITGTADFDDQGRARVEGVNQGSLTLYAAAPDGRLIGADLCCPAGEHLAHMLAWAVQQGQTATQLLEMPFYHPTIEEGLKTALRTICGATPLELPKDQDQGSPPGA
;
A
#
# COMPACT_ATOMS: atom_id res chain seq x y z
N ILE A 1 6.87 -7.30 -16.56
CA ILE A 1 7.50 -7.70 -15.27
C ILE A 1 7.32 -9.20 -15.11
N LEU A 2 8.28 -9.88 -14.41
CA LEU A 2 8.32 -11.35 -14.37
C LEU A 2 7.06 -12.00 -13.78
N HIS A 3 6.56 -11.48 -12.67
CA HIS A 3 5.38 -12.05 -12.02
C HIS A 3 4.11 -11.89 -12.85
N GLU A 4 3.95 -10.78 -13.57
CA GLU A 4 2.85 -10.57 -14.51
C GLU A 4 2.93 -11.52 -15.70
N ALA A 5 4.12 -11.65 -16.31
CA ALA A 5 4.33 -12.57 -17.42
C ALA A 5 4.08 -14.02 -17.01
N SER A 6 4.45 -14.40 -15.79
CA SER A 6 4.17 -15.73 -15.22
C SER A 6 2.68 -15.96 -15.03
N GLN A 7 1.95 -14.99 -14.51
CA GLN A 7 0.50 -15.07 -14.35
C GLN A 7 -0.21 -15.16 -15.70
N ASP A 8 0.15 -14.29 -16.66
CA ASP A 8 -0.41 -14.30 -18.00
C ASP A 8 -0.17 -15.62 -18.72
N GLY A 9 1.04 -16.16 -18.62
CA GLY A 9 1.39 -17.46 -19.16
C GLY A 9 0.54 -18.60 -18.58
N ALA A 10 0.29 -18.56 -17.26
CA ALA A 10 -0.56 -19.54 -16.59
C ALA A 10 -2.05 -19.44 -17.03
N ILE A 11 -2.55 -18.21 -17.19
CA ILE A 11 -3.92 -17.96 -17.69
C ILE A 11 -4.04 -18.47 -19.13
N ALA A 12 -3.11 -18.09 -20.00
CA ALA A 12 -3.11 -18.51 -21.40
C ALA A 12 -3.02 -20.02 -21.55
N GLY A 13 -2.15 -20.68 -20.77
CA GLY A 13 -2.01 -22.14 -20.79
C GLY A 13 -3.28 -22.86 -20.37
N ARG A 14 -3.94 -22.43 -19.30
CA ARG A 14 -5.24 -23.00 -18.87
C ARG A 14 -6.31 -22.85 -19.94
N ASN A 15 -6.42 -21.67 -20.55
CA ASN A 15 -7.42 -21.40 -21.57
C ASN A 15 -7.14 -22.16 -22.89
N ALA A 16 -5.88 -22.35 -23.24
CA ALA A 16 -5.52 -23.16 -24.41
C ALA A 16 -5.99 -24.62 -24.29
N VAL A 17 -5.86 -25.20 -23.11
CA VAL A 17 -6.33 -26.57 -22.82
C VAL A 17 -7.85 -26.65 -22.75
N ALA A 18 -8.51 -25.60 -22.24
CA ALA A 18 -9.97 -25.58 -22.07
C ALA A 18 -10.74 -25.17 -23.34
N PHE A 19 -10.06 -24.70 -24.39
CA PHE A 19 -10.70 -24.22 -25.61
C PHE A 19 -11.73 -25.23 -26.15
N PRO A 20 -12.95 -24.80 -26.59
CA PRO A 20 -13.40 -23.39 -26.73
C PRO A 20 -14.00 -22.77 -25.46
N ALA A 21 -14.03 -23.48 -24.33
CA ALA A 21 -14.59 -23.02 -23.06
C ALA A 21 -13.56 -22.16 -22.28
N VAL A 22 -13.16 -21.01 -22.85
CA VAL A 22 -12.23 -20.08 -22.19
C VAL A 22 -12.89 -19.36 -21.02
N ASN A 23 -12.12 -19.14 -19.95
CA ASN A 23 -12.55 -18.42 -18.77
C ASN A 23 -11.77 -17.11 -18.62
N SER A 24 -12.47 -16.06 -18.23
CA SER A 24 -11.85 -14.84 -17.72
C SER A 24 -11.17 -15.15 -16.38
N ALA A 25 -10.05 -14.52 -16.12
CA ALA A 25 -9.34 -14.64 -14.86
C ALA A 25 -8.87 -13.26 -14.42
N ASP A 26 -9.08 -12.96 -13.13
CA ASP A 26 -8.59 -11.73 -12.53
C ASP A 26 -7.07 -11.78 -12.45
N ARG A 27 -6.46 -10.64 -12.76
CA ARG A 27 -5.03 -10.43 -12.57
C ARG A 27 -4.75 -9.95 -11.16
N PHE A 28 -3.53 -10.19 -10.71
CA PHE A 28 -3.02 -9.54 -9.50
C PHE A 28 -2.99 -8.03 -9.69
N VAL A 29 -3.05 -7.30 -8.57
CA VAL A 29 -2.89 -5.85 -8.57
C VAL A 29 -1.59 -5.47 -9.31
N PRO A 30 -1.63 -4.46 -10.18
CA PRO A 30 -0.41 -3.95 -10.81
C PRO A 30 0.62 -3.56 -9.74
N PHE A 31 1.85 -4.03 -9.91
CA PHE A 31 2.91 -3.79 -8.94
C PHE A 31 4.26 -3.67 -9.64
N SER A 32 4.87 -2.51 -9.56
CA SER A 32 6.21 -2.24 -10.08
C SER A 32 7.15 -1.79 -8.97
N LEU A 33 8.41 -2.20 -9.06
CA LEU A 33 9.47 -1.87 -8.11
C LEU A 33 10.76 -1.59 -8.86
N ILE A 34 11.44 -0.51 -8.48
CA ILE A 34 12.75 -0.11 -8.99
C ILE A 34 13.69 -0.01 -7.79
N PHE A 35 14.79 -0.74 -7.84
CA PHE A 35 15.79 -0.80 -6.77
C PHE A 35 16.73 0.42 -6.81
N THR A 36 16.15 1.60 -6.67
CA THR A 36 16.87 2.85 -6.42
C THR A 36 17.28 2.93 -4.95
N SER A 37 17.91 4.00 -4.52
CA SER A 37 18.25 4.27 -3.13
C SER A 37 17.73 5.67 -2.75
N PRO A 38 16.60 5.74 -2.02
CA PRO A 38 15.73 4.66 -1.57
C PRO A 38 14.97 3.96 -2.73
N PRO A 39 14.44 2.74 -2.51
CA PRO A 39 13.63 2.03 -3.50
C PRO A 39 12.36 2.78 -3.85
N THR A 40 11.96 2.69 -5.14
CA THR A 40 10.72 3.31 -5.64
C THR A 40 9.74 2.23 -6.09
N ALA A 41 8.48 2.35 -5.72
CA ALA A 41 7.44 1.42 -6.15
C ALA A 41 6.12 2.11 -6.46
N GLN A 42 5.34 1.47 -7.35
CA GLN A 42 3.96 1.82 -7.65
C GLN A 42 3.10 0.57 -7.52
N ILE A 43 1.96 0.71 -6.88
CA ILE A 43 0.99 -0.35 -6.63
C ILE A 43 -0.40 0.13 -7.05
N GLY A 44 -1.14 -0.71 -7.76
CA GLY A 44 -2.55 -0.48 -8.06
C GLY A 44 -2.79 0.76 -8.90
N GLU A 45 -3.81 1.51 -8.53
CA GLU A 45 -4.33 2.67 -9.24
C GLU A 45 -4.17 3.94 -8.39
N SER A 46 -3.90 5.07 -9.05
CA SER A 46 -3.78 6.39 -8.40
C SER A 46 -4.94 7.32 -8.72
N GLU A 47 -5.81 6.94 -9.67
CA GLU A 47 -6.91 7.75 -10.17
C GLU A 47 -8.23 6.99 -10.06
N ASP A 48 -9.21 7.61 -9.41
CA ASP A 48 -10.61 7.20 -9.36
C ASP A 48 -11.46 8.44 -9.04
N ASP A 49 -12.74 8.41 -9.37
CA ASP A 49 -13.68 9.46 -8.96
C ASP A 49 -13.82 9.47 -7.42
N GLY A 50 -13.34 10.54 -6.78
CA GLY A 50 -13.42 10.70 -5.33
C GLY A 50 -12.29 10.04 -4.54
N VAL A 51 -11.09 9.91 -5.14
CA VAL A 51 -9.89 9.40 -4.45
C VAL A 51 -9.56 10.24 -3.21
N ILE A 52 -9.37 9.55 -2.11
CA ILE A 52 -8.81 10.10 -0.86
C ILE A 52 -7.33 9.75 -0.83
N THR A 53 -6.48 10.75 -0.60
CA THR A 53 -5.03 10.54 -0.51
C THR A 53 -4.53 10.73 0.91
N GLY A 54 -3.56 9.89 1.30
CA GLY A 54 -2.79 10.04 2.52
C GLY A 54 -1.31 10.00 2.22
N THR A 55 -0.54 10.92 2.78
CA THR A 55 0.91 11.00 2.59
C THR A 55 1.66 10.85 3.89
N ALA A 56 2.88 10.32 3.81
CA ALA A 56 3.83 10.30 4.91
C ALA A 56 5.24 10.59 4.40
N ASP A 57 5.92 11.50 5.06
CA ASP A 57 7.33 11.77 4.84
C ASP A 57 8.18 11.00 5.84
N PHE A 58 9.36 10.55 5.41
CA PHE A 58 10.28 9.77 6.24
C PHE A 58 11.38 10.61 6.88
N ASP A 59 11.42 11.92 6.64
CA ASP A 59 12.45 12.82 7.17
C ASP A 59 12.53 12.81 8.70
N ASP A 60 11.39 12.68 9.38
CA ASP A 60 11.28 12.63 10.83
C ASP A 60 10.77 11.28 11.37
N GLN A 61 10.73 10.25 10.53
CA GLN A 61 10.33 8.91 10.96
C GLN A 61 11.40 8.31 11.87
N GLY A 62 10.99 7.89 13.08
CA GLY A 62 11.91 7.54 14.18
C GLY A 62 12.94 6.47 13.82
N ARG A 63 12.51 5.33 13.25
CA ARG A 63 13.41 4.24 12.88
C ARG A 63 14.34 4.65 11.73
N ALA A 64 13.82 5.36 10.72
CA ALA A 64 14.62 5.84 9.60
C ALA A 64 15.73 6.79 10.06
N ARG A 65 15.45 7.64 11.06
CA ARG A 65 16.48 8.52 11.69
C ARG A 65 17.54 7.71 12.42
N VAL A 66 17.16 6.69 13.18
CA VAL A 66 18.11 5.81 13.88
C VAL A 66 19.06 5.13 12.88
N GLU A 67 18.55 4.72 11.73
CA GLU A 67 19.33 4.05 10.69
C GLU A 67 20.08 5.03 9.76
N GLY A 68 19.79 6.33 9.85
CA GLY A 68 20.41 7.36 8.99
C GLY A 68 19.95 7.31 7.54
N VAL A 69 18.73 6.78 7.30
CA VAL A 69 18.12 6.62 5.97
C VAL A 69 16.83 7.46 5.80
N ASN A 70 16.64 8.44 6.67
CA ASN A 70 15.42 9.24 6.79
C ASN A 70 15.26 10.23 5.63
N GLN A 71 14.77 9.71 4.51
CA GLN A 71 14.48 10.49 3.31
C GLN A 71 13.37 9.85 2.50
N GLY A 72 12.66 10.66 1.73
CA GLY A 72 11.62 10.19 0.82
C GLY A 72 10.23 10.17 1.46
N SER A 73 9.27 9.69 0.69
CA SER A 73 7.85 9.74 1.06
C SER A 73 7.07 8.59 0.46
N LEU A 74 5.86 8.42 0.95
CA LEU A 74 4.85 7.56 0.34
C LEU A 74 3.50 8.29 0.23
N THR A 75 2.71 7.91 -0.76
CA THR A 75 1.33 8.33 -0.93
C THR A 75 0.46 7.10 -1.08
N LEU A 76 -0.61 7.02 -0.29
CA LEU A 76 -1.65 6.01 -0.40
C LEU A 76 -2.86 6.61 -1.10
N TYR A 77 -3.49 5.82 -1.94
CA TYR A 77 -4.72 6.15 -2.65
C TYR A 77 -5.84 5.23 -2.16
N ALA A 78 -6.98 5.82 -1.82
CA ALA A 78 -8.13 5.09 -1.32
C ALA A 78 -9.43 5.57 -1.95
N ALA A 79 -10.33 4.64 -2.21
CA ALA A 79 -11.66 4.95 -2.72
C ALA A 79 -12.59 5.45 -1.60
N ALA A 80 -13.44 6.44 -1.92
CA ALA A 80 -14.56 6.83 -1.08
C ALA A 80 -15.70 5.78 -1.23
N PRO A 81 -16.60 5.64 -0.23
CA PRO A 81 -16.62 6.36 1.05
C PRO A 81 -15.85 5.65 2.18
N ASP A 82 -15.40 4.42 1.99
CA ASP A 82 -14.92 3.52 3.05
C ASP A 82 -13.40 3.55 3.28
N GLY A 83 -12.66 4.29 2.45
CA GLY A 83 -11.20 4.35 2.55
C GLY A 83 -10.51 3.05 2.13
N ARG A 84 -11.14 2.26 1.26
CA ARG A 84 -10.56 1.03 0.70
C ARG A 84 -9.36 1.39 -0.18
N LEU A 85 -8.21 0.82 0.14
CA LEU A 85 -6.98 1.10 -0.61
C LEU A 85 -7.12 0.61 -2.06
N ILE A 86 -6.75 1.47 -3.00
CA ILE A 86 -6.73 1.19 -4.44
C ILE A 86 -5.32 1.24 -5.02
N GLY A 87 -4.39 1.90 -4.34
CA GLY A 87 -3.02 1.98 -4.79
C GLY A 87 -2.09 2.73 -3.86
N ALA A 88 -0.83 2.80 -4.25
CA ALA A 88 0.21 3.54 -3.56
C ALA A 88 1.38 3.87 -4.47
N ASP A 89 1.99 5.03 -4.24
CA ASP A 89 3.30 5.42 -4.77
C ASP A 89 4.26 5.64 -3.62
N LEU A 90 5.48 5.13 -3.73
CA LEU A 90 6.47 5.32 -2.69
C LEU A 90 7.90 5.41 -3.24
N CYS A 91 8.70 6.22 -2.54
CA CYS A 91 10.14 6.29 -2.67
C CYS A 91 10.69 6.54 -1.27
N CYS A 92 10.95 5.48 -0.50
CA CYS A 92 11.26 5.59 0.92
C CYS A 92 12.11 4.41 1.43
N PRO A 93 12.66 4.49 2.64
CA PRO A 93 13.40 3.37 3.25
C PRO A 93 12.55 2.12 3.34
N ALA A 94 13.17 0.95 3.15
CA ALA A 94 12.50 -0.36 3.10
C ALA A 94 11.33 -0.42 2.10
N GLY A 95 11.37 0.41 1.05
CA GLY A 95 10.29 0.57 0.09
C GLY A 95 9.86 -0.74 -0.56
N GLU A 96 10.79 -1.67 -0.82
CA GLU A 96 10.45 -2.99 -1.37
C GLU A 96 9.60 -3.84 -0.42
N HIS A 97 9.76 -3.70 0.90
CA HIS A 97 8.98 -4.42 1.90
C HIS A 97 7.61 -3.78 2.10
N LEU A 98 7.59 -2.45 2.25
CA LEU A 98 6.34 -1.69 2.35
C LEU A 98 5.47 -1.88 1.11
N ALA A 99 6.07 -1.89 -0.08
CA ALA A 99 5.36 -2.11 -1.34
C ALA A 99 4.68 -3.48 -1.41
N HIS A 100 5.30 -4.55 -0.91
CA HIS A 100 4.67 -5.87 -0.85
C HIS A 100 3.47 -5.87 0.11
N MET A 101 3.61 -5.29 1.30
CA MET A 101 2.52 -5.17 2.27
C MET A 101 1.32 -4.41 1.67
N LEU A 102 1.60 -3.29 1.00
CA LEU A 102 0.57 -2.48 0.35
C LEU A 102 -0.06 -3.20 -0.84
N ALA A 103 0.72 -3.89 -1.67
CA ALA A 103 0.19 -4.69 -2.76
C ALA A 103 -0.78 -5.79 -2.26
N TRP A 104 -0.45 -6.46 -1.16
CA TRP A 104 -1.34 -7.44 -0.54
C TRP A 104 -2.59 -6.80 0.04
N ALA A 105 -2.46 -5.64 0.68
CA ALA A 105 -3.59 -4.90 1.22
C ALA A 105 -4.57 -4.46 0.11
N VAL A 106 -4.06 -3.90 -0.98
CA VAL A 106 -4.86 -3.53 -2.15
C VAL A 106 -5.51 -4.76 -2.79
N GLN A 107 -4.75 -5.85 -2.98
CA GLN A 107 -5.26 -7.11 -3.55
C GLN A 107 -6.40 -7.70 -2.72
N GLN A 108 -6.37 -7.55 -1.41
CA GLN A 108 -7.40 -8.04 -0.49
C GLN A 108 -8.54 -7.02 -0.29
N GLY A 109 -8.47 -5.85 -0.89
CA GLY A 109 -9.48 -4.81 -0.74
C GLY A 109 -9.57 -4.24 0.67
N GLN A 110 -8.45 -4.22 1.41
CA GLN A 110 -8.41 -3.71 2.77
C GLN A 110 -8.62 -2.19 2.81
N THR A 111 -9.30 -1.72 3.87
CA THR A 111 -9.47 -0.29 4.14
C THR A 111 -8.32 0.25 4.99
N ALA A 112 -8.13 1.57 4.95
CA ALA A 112 -7.16 2.25 5.80
C ALA A 112 -7.41 1.98 7.30
N THR A 113 -8.68 1.92 7.71
CA THR A 113 -9.09 1.57 9.07
C THR A 113 -8.62 0.17 9.46
N GLN A 114 -8.89 -0.83 8.60
CA GLN A 114 -8.47 -2.21 8.86
C GLN A 114 -6.95 -2.33 9.00
N LEU A 115 -6.19 -1.56 8.23
CA LEU A 115 -4.72 -1.56 8.35
C LEU A 115 -4.25 -0.90 9.65
N LEU A 116 -4.90 0.19 10.11
CA LEU A 116 -4.58 0.80 11.41
C LEU A 116 -4.85 -0.11 12.60
N GLU A 117 -5.78 -1.06 12.46
CA GLU A 117 -6.07 -2.07 13.48
C GLU A 117 -5.05 -3.22 13.52
N MET A 118 -4.14 -3.30 12.53
CA MET A 118 -3.09 -4.31 12.54
C MET A 118 -1.98 -3.94 13.53
N PRO A 119 -1.28 -4.94 14.09
CA PRO A 119 -0.18 -4.67 15.00
C PRO A 119 1.02 -4.06 14.26
N PHE A 120 1.51 -2.94 14.78
CA PHE A 120 2.78 -2.34 14.38
C PHE A 120 3.80 -2.50 15.50
N TYR A 121 4.96 -3.05 15.18
CA TYR A 121 6.04 -3.17 16.15
C TYR A 121 6.86 -1.87 16.20
N HIS A 122 7.23 -1.43 17.39
CA HIS A 122 8.01 -0.20 17.61
C HIS A 122 9.44 -0.52 18.06
N PRO A 123 10.49 0.17 17.54
CA PRO A 123 10.47 1.14 16.43
C PRO A 123 10.72 0.46 15.08
N THR A 124 9.88 0.70 14.08
CA THR A 124 10.01 0.14 12.74
C THR A 124 9.75 1.18 11.65
N ILE A 125 10.18 0.90 10.42
CA ILE A 125 9.90 1.74 9.25
C ILE A 125 8.40 1.69 8.89
N GLU A 126 7.77 0.52 9.08
CA GLU A 126 6.36 0.26 8.78
C GLU A 126 5.42 1.22 9.52
N GLU A 127 5.80 1.72 10.67
CA GLU A 127 5.01 2.73 11.42
C GLU A 127 4.81 4.02 10.63
N GLY A 128 5.67 4.31 9.65
CA GLY A 128 5.47 5.43 8.72
C GLY A 128 4.15 5.37 7.95
N LEU A 129 3.60 4.15 7.71
CA LEU A 129 2.29 3.99 7.09
C LEU A 129 1.16 4.61 7.91
N LYS A 130 1.25 4.60 9.23
CA LYS A 130 0.19 5.09 10.12
C LYS A 130 -0.19 6.55 9.83
N THR A 131 0.77 7.40 9.52
CA THR A 131 0.53 8.81 9.20
C THR A 131 -0.37 8.96 7.97
N ALA A 132 -0.04 8.25 6.89
CA ALA A 132 -0.83 8.26 5.66
C ALA A 132 -2.22 7.62 5.87
N LEU A 133 -2.28 6.50 6.58
CA LEU A 133 -3.53 5.81 6.89
C LEU A 133 -4.47 6.68 7.73
N ARG A 134 -3.96 7.38 8.75
CA ARG A 134 -4.75 8.31 9.59
C ARG A 134 -5.32 9.46 8.77
N THR A 135 -4.57 9.97 7.81
CA THR A 135 -5.05 11.03 6.90
C THR A 135 -6.25 10.53 6.10
N ILE A 136 -6.18 9.34 5.53
CA ILE A 136 -7.29 8.74 4.80
C ILE A 136 -8.49 8.53 5.72
N CYS A 137 -8.27 7.95 6.91
CA CYS A 137 -9.33 7.74 7.89
C CYS A 137 -10.02 9.05 8.28
N GLY A 138 -9.26 10.11 8.52
CA GLY A 138 -9.82 11.42 8.87
C GLY A 138 -10.60 12.08 7.74
N ALA A 139 -10.39 11.69 6.50
CA ALA A 139 -11.07 12.21 5.32
C ALA A 139 -12.28 11.34 4.90
N THR A 140 -12.44 10.13 5.45
CA THR A 140 -13.60 9.28 5.15
C THR A 140 -14.85 9.80 5.89
N PRO A 141 -16.04 9.74 5.27
CA PRO A 141 -17.28 10.16 5.91
C PRO A 141 -17.83 9.17 6.95
N LEU A 142 -17.22 8.00 7.08
CA LEU A 142 -17.67 6.96 8.01
C LEU A 142 -17.08 7.16 9.40
N GLU A 143 -17.85 6.84 10.45
CA GLU A 143 -17.29 6.73 11.79
C GLU A 143 -16.27 5.59 11.82
N LEU A 144 -15.06 5.93 12.25
CA LEU A 144 -13.95 5.00 12.29
C LEU A 144 -13.72 4.48 13.70
N PRO A 145 -13.27 3.23 13.85
CA PRO A 145 -12.77 2.74 15.13
C PRO A 145 -11.67 3.66 15.66
N LYS A 146 -11.56 3.76 16.97
CA LYS A 146 -10.49 4.55 17.58
C LYS A 146 -9.16 3.88 17.25
N ASP A 147 -8.27 4.63 16.63
CA ASP A 147 -6.87 4.27 16.49
C ASP A 147 -6.29 4.00 17.88
N GLN A 148 -5.74 2.82 18.09
CA GLN A 148 -5.16 2.39 19.38
C GLN A 148 -3.99 3.30 19.82
N ASP A 149 -3.36 3.97 18.86
CA ASP A 149 -2.25 4.88 19.09
C ASP A 149 -2.66 6.35 19.20
N GLN A 150 -3.95 6.66 19.39
CA GLN A 150 -4.40 8.02 19.64
C GLN A 150 -3.71 8.60 20.88
N GLY A 151 -2.86 9.61 20.66
CA GLY A 151 -2.06 10.24 21.71
C GLY A 151 -0.64 9.69 21.83
N SER A 152 -0.22 8.77 20.97
CA SER A 152 1.17 8.37 20.85
C SER A 152 2.06 9.53 20.40
N PRO A 153 3.32 9.60 20.88
CA PRO A 153 4.23 10.65 20.46
C PRO A 153 4.50 10.60 18.94
N PRO A 154 4.89 11.74 18.34
CA PRO A 154 5.29 11.77 16.94
C PRO A 154 6.38 10.74 16.63
N GLY A 155 6.20 9.97 15.55
CA GLY A 155 7.14 8.93 15.14
C GLY A 155 6.83 7.54 15.72
N ALA A 156 5.80 7.43 16.54
CA ALA A 156 5.24 6.15 16.95
C ALA A 156 4.11 5.73 16.00
#